data_24281fbecc6d68da9e1b59a874d34b13
#
_entry.id   24281fbecc6d68da9e1b59a874d34b13
#
_cell.length_a   1.000
_cell.length_b   1.000
_cell.length_c   1.000
_cell.angle_alpha   90.00
_cell.angle_beta   90.00
_cell.angle_gamma   90.00
#
_symmetry.space_group_name_H-M   'P 1'
#
loop_
_entity.id
_entity.type
_entity.pdbx_description
1 polymer ?
#
loop_
_entity_poly.entity_id
_entity_poly.type
_entity_poly.pdbx_seq_one_letter_code
_entity_poly.pdbx_strand_id
1 'polypeptide(L)'
;SSYVRVLDYKRGSKPFSLAEAWAGLQLQLLVYLAAAAKKRGALPAGAFYFRMDEGYILTPETDPQAVAELRRKNLRMDGPVVDDEGARAALSGHPEQFYKTGAPLSRPAMERLLSHAVDMAGAHVDAIRAGEADPAPVKVGKNSACRFCDWRGACLFDESADRRRVRRVDADKRAVLERLLAGKESGK
;
A
#
# COMPACT_ATOMS: atom_id res chain seq x y z
N SER A 1 3.22 22.72 12.44
CA SER A 1 3.94 21.52 12.00
C SER A 1 3.87 21.42 10.48
N SER A 2 4.98 21.04 9.84
CA SER A 2 5.01 20.76 8.40
C SER A 2 4.57 19.30 8.14
N TYR A 3 3.91 19.08 7.00
CA TYR A 3 3.44 17.77 6.59
C TYR A 3 4.03 17.38 5.24
N VAL A 4 4.21 16.08 5.02
CA VAL A 4 4.69 15.54 3.76
C VAL A 4 3.73 14.47 3.25
N ARG A 5 3.48 14.51 1.94
CA ARG A 5 2.78 13.46 1.20
C ARG A 5 3.63 12.96 0.04
N VAL A 6 3.44 11.72 -0.34
CA VAL A 6 4.07 11.10 -1.50
C VAL A 6 3.01 10.73 -2.51
N LEU A 7 3.25 11.05 -3.78
CA LEU A 7 2.40 10.67 -4.90
C LEU A 7 3.24 9.83 -5.87
N ASP A 8 2.72 8.68 -6.24
CA ASP A 8 3.30 7.81 -7.26
C ASP A 8 2.30 7.64 -8.40
N TYR A 9 2.72 8.04 -9.60
CA TYR A 9 1.90 8.01 -10.80
C TYR A 9 1.89 6.61 -11.41
N LYS A 10 0.70 6.03 -11.57
CA LYS A 10 0.50 4.68 -12.10
C LYS A 10 -0.34 4.70 -13.37
N ARG A 11 0.10 3.99 -14.39
CA ARG A 11 -0.74 3.69 -15.58
C ARG A 11 -1.73 2.55 -15.32
N GLY A 12 -1.39 1.64 -14.42
CA GLY A 12 -2.23 0.48 -14.11
C GLY A 12 -3.28 0.75 -13.04
N SER A 13 -4.20 -0.20 -12.89
CA SER A 13 -5.35 -0.11 -11.99
C SER A 13 -5.15 -0.82 -10.64
N LYS A 14 -3.92 -1.28 -10.33
CA LYS A 14 -3.68 -1.98 -9.06
C LYS A 14 -3.92 -1.05 -7.87
N PRO A 15 -4.91 -1.34 -7.01
CA PRO A 15 -5.17 -0.52 -5.83
C PRO A 15 -4.10 -0.73 -4.76
N PHE A 16 -4.00 0.20 -3.82
CA PHE A 16 -3.23 0.00 -2.60
C PHE A 16 -3.92 -1.06 -1.72
N SER A 17 -3.14 -1.99 -1.21
CA SER A 17 -3.61 -3.02 -0.28
C SER A 17 -2.78 -2.97 1.00
N LEU A 18 -3.43 -2.65 2.11
CA LEU A 18 -2.79 -2.63 3.42
C LEU A 18 -2.24 -4.03 3.80
N ALA A 19 -2.96 -5.08 3.42
CA ALA A 19 -2.53 -6.47 3.65
C ALA A 19 -1.29 -6.82 2.81
N GLU A 20 -1.23 -6.42 1.53
CA GLU A 20 -0.05 -6.61 0.71
C GLU A 20 1.13 -5.78 1.23
N ALA A 21 0.91 -4.54 1.65
CA ALA A 21 1.94 -3.71 2.24
C ALA A 21 2.50 -4.32 3.54
N TRP A 22 1.63 -4.82 4.40
CA TRP A 22 2.01 -5.54 5.61
C TRP A 22 2.79 -6.82 5.30
N ALA A 23 2.44 -7.51 4.22
CA ALA A 23 3.15 -8.70 3.75
C ALA A 23 4.50 -8.42 3.05
N GLY A 24 4.89 -7.17 2.90
CA GLY A 24 6.13 -6.77 2.24
C GLY A 24 6.06 -6.64 0.72
N LEU A 25 4.84 -6.59 0.13
CA LEU A 25 4.67 -6.57 -1.34
C LEU A 25 4.49 -5.16 -1.93
N GLN A 26 3.96 -4.20 -1.19
CA GLN A 26 3.71 -2.82 -1.65
C GLN A 26 4.49 -1.81 -0.79
N LEU A 27 5.80 -1.98 -0.66
CA LEU A 27 6.64 -1.19 0.24
C LEU A 27 7.01 0.20 -0.31
N GLN A 28 7.05 0.36 -1.64
CA GLN A 28 7.60 1.56 -2.30
C GLN A 28 7.05 2.86 -1.75
N LEU A 29 5.72 3.02 -1.73
CA LEU A 29 5.07 4.24 -1.24
C LEU A 29 5.41 4.54 0.21
N LEU A 30 5.42 3.51 1.05
CA LEU A 30 5.65 3.64 2.49
C LEU A 30 7.09 4.00 2.79
N VAL A 31 8.05 3.35 2.12
CA VAL A 31 9.48 3.65 2.26
C VAL A 31 9.77 5.09 1.79
N TYR A 32 9.15 5.52 0.69
CA TYR A 32 9.32 6.89 0.21
C TYR A 32 8.72 7.91 1.17
N LEU A 33 7.55 7.63 1.75
CA LEU A 33 6.95 8.51 2.74
C LEU A 33 7.81 8.59 4.01
N ALA A 34 8.32 7.47 4.51
CA ALA A 34 9.20 7.43 5.67
C ALA A 34 10.49 8.22 5.43
N ALA A 35 11.13 8.02 4.28
CA ALA A 35 12.36 8.73 3.90
C ALA A 35 12.12 10.24 3.74
N ALA A 36 11.02 10.63 3.09
CA ALA A 36 10.67 12.03 2.88
C ALA A 36 10.35 12.74 4.21
N ALA A 37 9.59 12.09 5.10
CA ALA A 37 9.27 12.59 6.42
C ALA A 37 10.53 12.81 7.26
N LYS A 38 11.41 11.82 7.31
CA LYS A 38 12.70 11.91 8.03
C LYS A 38 13.60 13.01 7.45
N LYS A 39 13.77 13.05 6.13
CA LYS A 39 14.65 14.03 5.46
C LYS A 39 14.19 15.47 5.69
N ARG A 40 12.88 15.71 5.76
CA ARG A 40 12.29 17.06 5.89
C ARG A 40 11.97 17.44 7.33
N GLY A 41 12.12 16.55 8.30
CA GLY A 41 11.63 16.77 9.67
C GLY A 41 10.13 17.05 9.71
N ALA A 42 9.36 16.45 8.80
CA ALA A 42 7.94 16.70 8.61
C ALA A 42 7.09 15.49 9.04
N LEU A 43 5.84 15.74 9.41
CA LEU A 43 4.90 14.69 9.76
C LEU A 43 4.34 14.02 8.50
N PRO A 44 4.22 12.68 8.45
CA PRO A 44 3.60 12.00 7.32
C PRO A 44 2.10 12.32 7.28
N ALA A 45 1.59 12.78 6.13
CA ALA A 45 0.16 12.98 5.90
C ALA A 45 -0.47 11.81 5.12
N GLY A 46 0.27 11.23 4.18
CA GLY A 46 -0.19 10.09 3.40
C GLY A 46 0.70 9.78 2.21
N ALA A 47 0.46 8.61 1.61
CA ALA A 47 1.14 8.17 0.40
C ALA A 47 0.13 7.55 -0.56
N PHE A 48 0.15 7.96 -1.83
CA PHE A 48 -0.95 7.70 -2.74
C PHE A 48 -0.45 7.26 -4.11
N TYR A 49 -1.17 6.30 -4.70
CA TYR A 49 -1.16 6.05 -6.13
C TYR A 49 -2.11 7.02 -6.81
N PHE A 50 -1.62 7.73 -7.82
CA PHE A 50 -2.42 8.57 -8.68
C PHE A 50 -2.51 7.90 -10.06
N ARG A 51 -3.72 7.60 -10.51
CA ARG A 51 -3.94 7.04 -11.83
C ARG A 51 -3.85 8.13 -12.89
N MET A 52 -3.05 7.88 -13.92
CA MET A 52 -2.94 8.77 -15.07
C MET A 52 -3.94 8.44 -16.18
N ASP A 53 -4.51 7.23 -16.17
CA ASP A 53 -5.52 6.84 -17.17
C ASP A 53 -6.91 7.28 -16.69
N GLU A 54 -7.48 8.25 -17.38
CA GLU A 54 -8.91 8.51 -17.33
C GLU A 54 -9.60 7.39 -18.11
N GLY A 55 -10.02 6.32 -17.41
CA GLY A 55 -10.83 5.28 -18.05
C GLY A 55 -12.12 5.87 -18.63
N TYR A 56 -12.64 5.28 -19.70
CA TYR A 56 -13.94 5.66 -20.23
C TYR A 56 -15.01 5.53 -19.17
N ILE A 57 -15.79 6.59 -18.96
CA ILE A 57 -16.96 6.56 -18.09
C ILE A 57 -18.15 6.19 -18.96
N LEU A 58 -18.56 4.93 -18.89
CA LEU A 58 -19.82 4.48 -19.48
C LEU A 58 -20.94 4.86 -18.50
N THR A 59 -21.68 5.91 -18.81
CA THR A 59 -22.81 6.36 -18.00
C THR A 59 -23.96 6.79 -18.92
N PRO A 60 -25.22 6.48 -18.56
CA PRO A 60 -26.39 7.07 -19.20
C PRO A 60 -26.61 8.53 -18.80
N GLU A 61 -25.82 9.03 -17.86
CA GLU A 61 -25.91 10.40 -17.35
C GLU A 61 -25.49 11.41 -18.40
N THR A 62 -26.33 12.43 -18.63
CA THR A 62 -26.13 13.50 -19.63
C THR A 62 -25.88 14.86 -18.98
N ASP A 63 -26.16 15.00 -17.70
CA ASP A 63 -25.89 16.23 -16.95
C ASP A 63 -24.37 16.46 -16.84
N PRO A 64 -23.85 17.60 -17.33
CA PRO A 64 -22.42 17.89 -17.29
C PRO A 64 -21.82 17.91 -15.87
N GLN A 65 -22.60 18.33 -14.86
CA GLN A 65 -22.14 18.38 -13.48
C GLN A 65 -22.02 16.98 -12.89
N ALA A 66 -23.00 16.11 -13.13
CA ALA A 66 -22.97 14.72 -12.70
C ALA A 66 -21.84 13.95 -13.38
N VAL A 67 -21.60 14.17 -14.68
CA VAL A 67 -20.46 13.59 -15.41
C VAL A 67 -19.12 14.07 -14.84
N ALA A 68 -19.00 15.37 -14.52
CA ALA A 68 -17.78 15.90 -13.91
C ALA A 68 -17.52 15.31 -12.52
N GLU A 69 -18.58 15.04 -11.76
CA GLU A 69 -18.45 14.36 -10.46
C GLU A 69 -18.03 12.90 -10.59
N LEU A 70 -18.57 12.18 -11.57
CA LEU A 70 -18.12 10.81 -11.88
C LEU A 70 -16.66 10.77 -12.30
N ARG A 71 -16.19 11.72 -13.13
CA ARG A 71 -14.78 11.88 -13.48
C ARG A 71 -13.93 12.12 -12.24
N ARG A 72 -14.32 13.05 -11.38
CA ARG A 72 -13.60 13.32 -10.13
C ARG A 72 -13.53 12.10 -9.22
N LYS A 73 -14.59 11.29 -9.13
CA LYS A 73 -14.59 10.03 -8.38
C LYS A 73 -13.60 9.01 -8.96
N ASN A 74 -13.44 8.97 -10.29
CA ASN A 74 -12.48 8.06 -10.93
C ASN A 74 -11.02 8.49 -10.75
N LEU A 75 -10.76 9.78 -10.60
CA LEU A 75 -9.42 10.33 -10.35
C LEU A 75 -8.99 10.29 -8.88
N ARG A 76 -9.77 9.63 -8.01
CA ARG A 76 -9.41 9.52 -6.59
C ARG A 76 -8.07 8.81 -6.43
N MET A 77 -7.23 9.42 -5.62
CA MET A 77 -5.99 8.81 -5.18
C MET A 77 -6.27 7.64 -4.24
N ASP A 78 -5.39 6.67 -4.24
CA ASP A 78 -5.53 5.45 -3.46
C ASP A 78 -4.28 5.19 -2.63
N GLY A 79 -4.44 5.06 -1.32
CA GLY A 79 -3.33 4.81 -0.42
C GLY A 79 -3.63 5.10 1.05
N PRO A 80 -2.67 4.86 1.94
CA PRO A 80 -2.83 5.14 3.36
C PRO A 80 -2.75 6.65 3.63
N VAL A 81 -3.61 7.13 4.50
CA VAL A 81 -3.73 8.54 4.88
C VAL A 81 -3.85 8.68 6.39
N VAL A 82 -3.20 9.68 6.95
CA VAL A 82 -3.38 10.00 8.36
C VAL A 82 -4.68 10.74 8.55
N ASP A 83 -5.51 10.25 9.45
CA ASP A 83 -6.82 10.80 9.75
C ASP A 83 -6.78 11.63 11.02
N ASP A 84 -6.13 12.79 10.93
CA ASP A 84 -6.18 13.83 11.95
C ASP A 84 -6.40 15.21 11.31
N GLU A 85 -6.78 16.19 12.10
CA GLU A 85 -7.11 17.52 11.65
C GLU A 85 -5.96 18.19 10.89
N GLY A 86 -4.75 18.09 11.40
CA GLY A 86 -3.57 18.70 10.77
C GLY A 86 -3.22 18.09 9.43
N ALA A 87 -3.29 16.75 9.29
CA ALA A 87 -3.05 16.05 8.04
C ALA A 87 -4.16 16.37 7.02
N ARG A 88 -5.43 16.41 7.44
CA ARG A 88 -6.56 16.79 6.58
C ARG A 88 -6.39 18.21 6.05
N ALA A 89 -6.04 19.18 6.90
CA ALA A 89 -5.77 20.55 6.49
C ALA A 89 -4.62 20.65 5.47
N ALA A 90 -3.53 19.89 5.71
CA ALA A 90 -2.37 19.85 4.82
C ALA A 90 -2.65 19.19 3.46
N LEU A 91 -3.67 18.33 3.36
CA LEU A 91 -4.07 17.66 2.13
C LEU A 91 -5.04 18.49 1.26
N SER A 92 -5.33 19.75 1.65
CA SER A 92 -6.12 20.73 0.86
C SER A 92 -7.62 20.44 0.73
N GLY A 93 -8.33 20.28 1.84
CA GLY A 93 -9.75 20.55 1.91
C GLY A 93 -10.74 19.61 1.23
N HIS A 94 -10.28 18.56 0.51
CA HIS A 94 -11.13 17.55 -0.09
C HIS A 94 -10.69 16.12 0.28
N PRO A 95 -10.86 15.71 1.56
CA PRO A 95 -10.46 14.38 2.02
C PRO A 95 -11.06 13.25 1.17
N GLU A 96 -12.27 13.45 0.68
CA GLU A 96 -13.00 12.47 -0.14
C GLU A 96 -12.29 12.10 -1.45
N GLN A 97 -11.43 12.96 -1.96
CA GLN A 97 -10.62 12.67 -3.15
C GLN A 97 -9.54 11.62 -2.88
N PHE A 98 -9.14 11.48 -1.61
CA PHE A 98 -8.06 10.59 -1.18
C PHE A 98 -8.56 9.22 -0.69
N TYR A 99 -9.88 9.03 -0.54
CA TYR A 99 -10.47 7.88 0.14
C TYR A 99 -11.20 6.90 -0.77
N LYS A 100 -10.67 6.51 -1.91
CA LYS A 100 -11.35 5.49 -2.72
C LYS A 100 -11.31 4.11 -2.06
N THR A 101 -10.12 3.67 -1.66
CA THR A 101 -9.87 2.41 -0.95
C THR A 101 -8.95 2.64 0.24
N GLY A 102 -8.66 3.91 0.49
CA GLY A 102 -7.71 4.36 1.49
C GLY A 102 -8.01 3.77 2.87
N ALA A 103 -6.96 3.46 3.57
CA ALA A 103 -7.02 3.14 4.97
C ALA A 103 -6.74 4.44 5.74
N PRO A 104 -7.78 5.14 6.23
CA PRO A 104 -7.55 6.20 7.19
C PRO A 104 -6.93 5.58 8.43
N LEU A 105 -5.77 6.08 8.83
CA LEU A 105 -4.99 5.58 9.94
C LEU A 105 -4.82 6.68 10.98
N SER A 106 -4.86 6.32 12.25
CA SER A 106 -4.36 7.22 13.29
C SER A 106 -2.86 7.47 13.08
N ARG A 107 -2.33 8.59 13.56
CA ARG A 107 -0.91 8.90 13.47
C ARG A 107 -0.02 7.77 14.01
N PRO A 108 -0.27 7.20 15.21
CA PRO A 108 0.53 6.08 15.70
C PRO A 108 0.45 4.83 14.80
N ALA A 109 -0.69 4.56 14.17
CA ALA A 109 -0.83 3.44 13.25
C ALA A 109 -0.02 3.66 11.96
N MET A 110 -0.02 4.91 11.42
CA MET A 110 0.81 5.27 10.27
C MET A 110 2.30 5.13 10.58
N GLU A 111 2.75 5.63 11.73
CA GLU A 111 4.15 5.52 12.15
C GLU A 111 4.59 4.06 12.26
N ARG A 112 3.76 3.20 12.85
CA ARG A 112 4.05 1.75 12.90
C ARG A 112 4.07 1.11 11.52
N LEU A 113 3.16 1.48 10.63
CA LEU A 113 3.14 0.98 9.26
C LEU A 113 4.42 1.38 8.51
N LEU A 114 4.87 2.62 8.68
CA LEU A 114 6.10 3.10 8.07
C LEU A 114 7.34 2.41 8.63
N SER A 115 7.43 2.24 9.96
CA SER A 115 8.51 1.49 10.60
C SER A 115 8.55 0.05 10.09
N HIS A 116 7.40 -0.65 10.08
CA HIS A 116 7.31 -2.00 9.55
C HIS A 116 7.76 -2.09 8.08
N ALA A 117 7.37 -1.14 7.25
CA ALA A 117 7.77 -1.14 5.84
C ALA A 117 9.29 -0.95 5.65
N VAL A 118 9.91 -0.10 6.47
CA VAL A 118 11.36 0.12 6.46
C VAL A 118 12.10 -1.13 6.97
N ASP A 119 11.63 -1.73 8.07
CA ASP A 119 12.19 -2.96 8.64
C ASP A 119 12.12 -4.12 7.62
N MET A 120 10.96 -4.29 6.96
CA MET A 120 10.79 -5.30 5.91
C MET A 120 11.70 -5.07 4.71
N ALA A 121 11.85 -3.81 4.27
CA ALA A 121 12.77 -3.49 3.17
C ALA A 121 14.22 -3.80 3.56
N GLY A 122 14.62 -3.49 4.80
CA GLY A 122 15.92 -3.84 5.35
C GLY A 122 16.16 -5.35 5.36
N ALA A 123 15.21 -6.11 5.89
CA ALA A 123 15.28 -7.58 5.93
C ALA A 123 15.42 -8.19 4.52
N HIS A 124 14.70 -7.65 3.52
CA HIS A 124 14.87 -8.10 2.14
C HIS A 124 16.27 -7.80 1.57
N VAL A 125 16.83 -6.63 1.89
CA VAL A 125 18.21 -6.30 1.48
C VAL A 125 19.21 -7.24 2.12
N ASP A 126 19.05 -7.56 3.40
CA ASP A 126 19.95 -8.46 4.11
C ASP A 126 19.84 -9.90 3.58
N ALA A 127 18.64 -10.38 3.28
CA ALA A 127 18.42 -11.68 2.64
C ALA A 127 19.10 -11.76 1.25
N ILE A 128 18.96 -10.71 0.43
CA ILE A 128 19.64 -10.63 -0.87
C ILE A 128 21.16 -10.65 -0.69
N ARG A 129 21.71 -9.93 0.27
CA ARG A 129 23.16 -9.91 0.56
C ARG A 129 23.67 -11.25 1.08
N ALA A 130 22.84 -11.98 1.82
CA ALA A 130 23.15 -13.32 2.29
C ALA A 130 23.04 -14.38 1.18
N GLY A 131 22.60 -14.02 -0.03
CA GLY A 131 22.42 -14.95 -1.14
C GLY A 131 21.20 -15.87 -0.99
N GLU A 132 20.20 -15.47 -0.19
CA GLU A 132 18.97 -16.24 -0.03
C GLU A 132 18.18 -16.22 -1.35
N ALA A 133 18.13 -17.36 -2.02
CA ALA A 133 17.43 -17.54 -3.29
C ALA A 133 16.26 -18.53 -3.22
N ASP A 134 15.97 -19.06 -2.05
CA ASP A 134 14.92 -20.04 -1.84
C ASP A 134 13.52 -19.44 -2.10
N PRO A 135 12.70 -20.03 -3.00
CA PRO A 135 11.37 -19.52 -3.28
C PRO A 135 10.46 -19.69 -2.06
N ALA A 136 10.04 -18.56 -1.50
CA ALA A 136 9.08 -18.48 -0.40
C ALA A 136 7.97 -17.45 -0.73
N PRO A 137 7.10 -17.75 -1.72
CA PRO A 137 6.14 -16.76 -2.21
C PRO A 137 5.13 -16.38 -1.14
N VAL A 138 4.80 -15.08 -1.14
CA VAL A 138 3.72 -14.55 -0.32
C VAL A 138 2.39 -14.72 -1.06
N LYS A 139 1.38 -15.21 -0.35
CA LYS A 139 0.02 -15.33 -0.82
C LYS A 139 -0.92 -14.52 0.08
N VAL A 140 -1.55 -13.51 -0.52
CA VAL A 140 -2.55 -12.66 0.17
C VAL A 140 -3.93 -13.01 -0.38
N GLY A 141 -4.73 -13.71 0.40
CA GLY A 141 -5.99 -14.28 -0.06
C GLY A 141 -5.76 -15.21 -1.25
N LYS A 142 -6.36 -14.88 -2.41
CA LYS A 142 -6.18 -15.63 -3.67
C LYS A 142 -5.00 -15.14 -4.53
N ASN A 143 -4.36 -14.03 -4.14
CA ASN A 143 -3.30 -13.41 -4.93
C ASN A 143 -1.94 -13.96 -4.54
N SER A 144 -1.19 -14.41 -5.53
CA SER A 144 0.20 -14.84 -5.40
C SER A 144 1.05 -14.17 -6.47
N ALA A 145 2.27 -13.76 -6.10
CA ALA A 145 3.24 -13.22 -7.04
C ALA A 145 3.61 -14.23 -8.14
N CYS A 146 3.53 -15.53 -7.85
CA CYS A 146 3.83 -16.60 -8.81
C CYS A 146 2.91 -16.61 -10.03
N ARG A 147 1.72 -16.01 -9.93
CA ARG A 147 0.75 -15.98 -11.05
C ARG A 147 1.27 -15.20 -12.26
N PHE A 148 2.08 -14.17 -12.01
CA PHE A 148 2.61 -13.26 -13.04
C PHE A 148 4.13 -13.25 -13.08
N CYS A 149 4.77 -14.32 -12.58
CA CYS A 149 6.22 -14.42 -12.51
C CYS A 149 6.79 -14.97 -13.84
N ASP A 150 7.62 -14.19 -14.49
CA ASP A 150 8.28 -14.59 -15.74
C ASP A 150 9.25 -15.77 -15.54
N TRP A 151 9.76 -15.96 -14.33
CA TRP A 151 10.70 -17.02 -13.96
C TRP A 151 10.05 -18.31 -13.49
N ARG A 152 8.73 -18.43 -13.59
CA ARG A 152 7.99 -19.60 -13.09
C ARG A 152 8.49 -20.92 -13.70
N GLY A 153 8.82 -20.90 -14.99
CA GLY A 153 9.31 -22.09 -15.70
C GLY A 153 10.70 -22.55 -15.24
N ALA A 154 11.55 -21.62 -14.82
CA ALA A 154 12.89 -21.93 -14.29
C ALA A 154 12.88 -22.25 -12.79
N CYS A 155 12.00 -21.58 -12.04
CA CYS A 155 11.87 -21.74 -10.59
C CYS A 155 11.31 -23.11 -10.19
N LEU A 156 10.43 -23.70 -11.01
CA LEU A 156 9.76 -24.98 -10.79
C LEU A 156 9.03 -25.10 -9.44
N PHE A 157 8.72 -23.96 -8.80
CA PHE A 157 7.99 -23.96 -7.54
C PHE A 157 6.55 -24.47 -7.76
N ASP A 158 6.18 -25.52 -7.02
CA ASP A 158 4.84 -26.10 -7.01
C ASP A 158 4.17 -25.90 -5.65
N GLU A 159 3.07 -25.14 -5.63
CA GLU A 159 2.35 -24.85 -4.39
C GLU A 159 1.83 -26.12 -3.69
N SER A 160 1.55 -27.20 -4.41
CA SER A 160 1.07 -28.45 -3.83
C SER A 160 2.17 -29.23 -3.13
N ALA A 161 3.35 -29.28 -3.74
CA ALA A 161 4.55 -29.93 -3.19
C ALA A 161 5.24 -29.07 -2.13
N ASP A 162 5.36 -27.75 -2.40
CA ASP A 162 6.10 -26.79 -1.57
C ASP A 162 5.22 -26.02 -0.60
N ARG A 163 4.07 -26.55 -0.23
CA ARG A 163 3.03 -25.85 0.54
C ARG A 163 3.54 -25.17 1.82
N ARG A 164 4.54 -25.74 2.47
CA ARG A 164 5.15 -25.21 3.71
C ARG A 164 5.96 -23.94 3.47
N ARG A 165 6.41 -23.70 2.26
CA ARG A 165 7.22 -22.54 1.86
C ARG A 165 6.33 -21.32 1.52
N VAL A 166 5.02 -21.51 1.31
CA VAL A 166 4.08 -20.44 1.02
C VAL A 166 3.79 -19.65 2.28
N ARG A 167 4.18 -18.38 2.30
CA ARG A 167 3.81 -17.45 3.36
C ARG A 167 2.40 -16.92 3.12
N ARG A 168 1.44 -17.46 3.83
CA ARG A 168 0.03 -17.04 3.74
C ARG A 168 -0.23 -15.87 4.66
N VAL A 169 -0.79 -14.79 4.10
CA VAL A 169 -1.18 -13.59 4.84
C VAL A 169 -2.67 -13.39 4.67
N ASP A 170 -3.34 -13.10 5.77
CA ASP A 170 -4.74 -12.77 5.73
C ASP A 170 -4.96 -11.48 4.92
N ALA A 171 -5.93 -11.51 4.01
CA ALA A 171 -6.32 -10.34 3.23
C ALA A 171 -7.23 -9.38 4.02
N ASP A 172 -7.63 -9.75 5.24
CA ASP A 172 -8.52 -8.93 6.05
C ASP A 172 -7.80 -7.65 6.54
N LYS A 173 -8.31 -6.52 6.05
CA LYS A 173 -7.86 -5.20 6.44
C LYS A 173 -7.99 -4.98 7.96
N ARG A 174 -9.01 -5.53 8.61
CA ARG A 174 -9.26 -5.38 10.06
C ARG A 174 -8.17 -6.06 10.86
N ALA A 175 -7.80 -7.29 10.51
CA ALA A 175 -6.72 -8.03 11.16
C ALA A 175 -5.39 -7.28 11.08
N VAL A 176 -5.09 -6.65 9.94
CA VAL A 176 -3.88 -5.81 9.81
C VAL A 176 -3.98 -4.54 10.66
N LEU A 177 -5.14 -3.88 10.67
CA LEU A 177 -5.34 -2.68 11.51
C LEU A 177 -5.21 -3.01 13.01
N GLU A 178 -5.76 -4.12 13.47
CA GLU A 178 -5.61 -4.60 14.85
C GLU A 178 -4.14 -4.82 15.21
N ARG A 179 -3.37 -5.46 14.35
CA ARG A 179 -1.91 -5.62 14.53
C ARG A 179 -1.17 -4.29 14.57
N LEU A 180 -1.56 -3.36 13.70
CA LEU A 180 -1.00 -2.00 13.72
C LEU A 180 -1.35 -1.24 15.00
N LEU A 181 -2.50 -1.51 15.61
CA LEU A 181 -2.94 -0.86 16.84
C LEU A 181 -2.40 -1.55 18.10
N ALA A 182 -2.26 -2.86 18.11
CA ALA A 182 -1.81 -3.64 19.27
C ALA A 182 -0.35 -3.39 19.70
N GLY A 183 0.48 -2.76 18.86
CA GLY A 183 1.90 -2.56 19.14
C GLY A 183 2.74 -3.82 18.95
N LYS A 184 4.07 -3.73 19.12
CA LYS A 184 5.00 -4.85 19.05
C LYS A 184 4.79 -5.84 20.22
N GLU A 185 3.77 -6.67 20.13
CA GLU A 185 3.73 -7.93 20.89
C GLU A 185 3.83 -9.09 19.93
N SER A 186 4.97 -9.33 19.37
CA SER A 186 5.41 -10.64 18.82
C SER A 186 6.68 -10.46 18.01
N GLY A 187 7.75 -10.22 18.70
CA GLY A 187 9.10 -10.43 18.21
C GLY A 187 9.79 -11.43 19.13
N LYS A 188 9.45 -12.70 19.01
CA LYS A 188 10.29 -13.81 19.43
C LYS A 188 10.23 -14.91 18.37
#